data_1bdb906e11e6526f0c3c01c5a1c61246
#
_entry.id   1bdb906e11e6526f0c3c01c5a1c61246
#
_cell.length_a   1.000
_cell.length_b   1.000
_cell.length_c   1.000
_cell.angle_alpha   90.00
_cell.angle_beta   90.00
_cell.angle_gamma   90.00
#
_symmetry.space_group_name_H-M   'P 1'
#
loop_
_entity.id
_entity.type
_entity.pdbx_description
1 polymer ?
#
loop_
_entity_poly.entity_id
_entity_poly.type
_entity_poly.pdbx_seq_one_letter_code
_entity_poly.pdbx_strand_id
1 'polypeptide(L)'
;ALIGRADLLDTKKGLAHWKARGLDFSRVFYLPAAPADVPRRQVEEQDHGLARALDIKLIEKAKAALERGEKVQFLEDARNVNRTVGAMLSGELIRRHPEGLPDQTIFIQMEGTGGQSFGAFLAKGITIYLIGDANDYTGKGMSGGRIAIRPSIEFRGDSTNNIIVGN
;
A
#
# COMPACT_ATOMS: atom_id res chain seq x y z
N ALA A 1 8.27 14.76 -15.98
CA ALA A 1 8.63 16.18 -15.90
C ALA A 1 10.13 16.46 -16.15
N LEU A 2 11.02 15.47 -15.98
CA LEU A 2 12.46 15.62 -16.19
C LEU A 2 12.98 15.08 -17.54
N ILE A 3 12.15 14.39 -18.31
CA ILE A 3 12.56 13.83 -19.59
C ILE A 3 12.96 14.97 -20.54
N GLY A 4 14.18 14.89 -21.10
CA GLY A 4 14.73 15.90 -21.99
C GLY A 4 15.23 17.19 -21.32
N ARG A 5 15.24 17.25 -19.98
CA ARG A 5 15.71 18.41 -19.22
C ARG A 5 17.10 18.15 -18.63
N ALA A 6 18.03 17.72 -19.50
CA ALA A 6 19.44 17.55 -19.11
C ALA A 6 20.09 18.85 -18.58
N ASP A 7 19.52 20.00 -18.96
CA ASP A 7 19.90 21.31 -18.46
C ASP A 7 19.74 21.48 -16.95
N LEU A 8 18.86 20.69 -16.32
CA LEU A 8 18.63 20.70 -14.87
C LEU A 8 19.67 19.89 -14.07
N LEU A 9 20.52 19.14 -14.75
CA LEU A 9 21.51 18.27 -14.12
C LEU A 9 22.93 18.87 -14.29
N ASP A 10 23.51 19.37 -13.23
CA ASP A 10 24.91 19.79 -13.24
C ASP A 10 25.82 18.59 -12.94
N THR A 11 26.34 17.98 -14.00
CA THR A 11 27.28 16.86 -13.90
C THR A 11 28.74 17.29 -13.69
N LYS A 12 29.07 18.55 -13.90
CA LYS A 12 30.47 19.05 -13.88
C LYS A 12 31.12 18.83 -12.53
N LYS A 13 30.41 19.16 -11.44
CA LYS A 13 30.94 18.96 -10.08
C LYS A 13 31.12 17.49 -9.74
N GLY A 14 30.17 16.63 -10.14
CA GLY A 14 30.26 15.18 -9.93
C GLY A 14 31.42 14.56 -10.70
N LEU A 15 31.58 14.91 -11.98
CA LEU A 15 32.65 14.41 -12.85
C LEU A 15 34.04 14.94 -12.49
N ALA A 16 34.12 16.04 -11.75
CA ALA A 16 35.41 16.56 -11.27
C ALA A 16 36.11 15.63 -10.26
N HIS A 17 35.34 14.80 -9.55
CA HIS A 17 35.90 13.85 -8.61
C HIS A 17 36.55 12.67 -9.33
N TRP A 18 37.79 12.31 -8.89
CA TRP A 18 38.59 11.30 -9.58
C TRP A 18 37.91 9.94 -9.79
N LYS A 19 37.06 9.50 -8.87
CA LYS A 19 36.28 8.27 -8.98
C LYS A 19 35.16 8.34 -10.02
N ALA A 20 34.74 9.55 -10.38
CA ALA A 20 33.61 9.76 -11.28
C ALA A 20 34.03 10.09 -12.72
N ARG A 21 35.35 10.29 -12.96
CA ARG A 21 35.86 10.69 -14.29
C ARG A 21 35.52 9.77 -15.44
N GLY A 22 35.26 8.48 -15.17
CA GLY A 22 34.89 7.49 -16.18
C GLY A 22 33.38 7.26 -16.31
N LEU A 23 32.53 8.02 -15.61
CA LEU A 23 31.09 7.86 -15.69
C LEU A 23 30.56 8.49 -16.98
N ASP A 24 29.81 7.72 -17.73
CA ASP A 24 29.07 8.16 -18.92
C ASP A 24 27.57 8.27 -18.59
N PHE A 25 27.05 9.49 -18.67
CA PHE A 25 25.65 9.79 -18.43
C PHE A 25 24.80 9.83 -19.71
N SER A 26 25.37 9.51 -20.88
CA SER A 26 24.67 9.59 -22.16
C SER A 26 23.35 8.81 -22.17
N ARG A 27 23.31 7.64 -21.54
CA ARG A 27 22.09 6.81 -21.41
C ARG A 27 21.03 7.45 -20.52
N VAL A 28 21.42 8.20 -19.50
CA VAL A 28 20.51 8.94 -18.60
C VAL A 28 19.89 10.13 -19.33
N PHE A 29 20.69 10.78 -20.20
CA PHE A 29 20.25 11.94 -20.98
C PHE A 29 19.60 11.57 -22.29
N TYR A 30 19.60 10.29 -22.65
CA TYR A 30 18.98 9.84 -23.88
C TYR A 30 17.49 10.18 -23.90
N LEU A 31 17.10 10.91 -24.92
CA LEU A 31 15.71 11.25 -25.18
C LEU A 31 15.27 10.48 -26.42
N PRO A 32 14.33 9.50 -26.26
CA PRO A 32 13.78 8.80 -27.42
C PRO A 32 13.17 9.76 -28.41
N ALA A 33 13.36 9.50 -29.71
CA ALA A 33 12.64 10.21 -30.74
C ALA A 33 11.14 9.94 -30.58
N ALA A 34 10.34 10.98 -30.57
CA ALA A 34 8.88 10.90 -30.52
C ALA A 34 8.32 11.94 -31.51
N PRO A 35 7.13 11.67 -32.11
CA PRO A 35 6.43 12.67 -32.90
C PRO A 35 6.25 13.97 -32.12
N ALA A 36 6.20 15.11 -32.83
CA ALA A 36 6.13 16.42 -32.19
C ALA A 36 4.83 16.67 -31.40
N ASP A 37 3.78 15.98 -31.76
CA ASP A 37 2.46 16.04 -31.14
C ASP A 37 2.32 15.14 -29.89
N VAL A 38 3.31 14.27 -29.63
CA VAL A 38 3.32 13.43 -28.43
C VAL A 38 3.84 14.24 -27.24
N PRO A 39 3.00 14.50 -26.22
CA PRO A 39 3.42 15.26 -25.06
C PRO A 39 4.45 14.50 -24.22
N ARG A 40 5.48 15.22 -23.75
CA ARG A 40 6.53 14.69 -22.86
C ARG A 40 6.29 15.00 -21.38
N ARG A 41 5.05 15.33 -21.07
CA ARG A 41 4.55 15.59 -19.71
C ARG A 41 3.15 15.02 -19.60
N GLN A 42 2.69 14.86 -18.37
CA GLN A 42 1.28 14.50 -18.15
C GLN A 42 0.36 15.61 -18.68
N VAL A 43 -0.55 15.26 -19.57
CA VAL A 43 -1.56 16.16 -20.17
C VAL A 43 -2.97 15.64 -19.99
N GLU A 44 -3.13 14.45 -19.44
CA GLU A 44 -4.41 13.80 -19.16
C GLU A 44 -4.46 13.40 -17.68
N GLU A 45 -5.64 13.40 -17.10
CA GLU A 45 -5.85 12.87 -15.77
C GLU A 45 -5.73 11.34 -15.79
N GLN A 46 -5.06 10.79 -14.80
CA GLN A 46 -4.92 9.34 -14.65
C GLN A 46 -6.04 8.80 -13.76
N ASP A 47 -6.82 7.86 -14.26
CA ASP A 47 -7.71 7.05 -13.41
C ASP A 47 -6.86 6.00 -12.65
N HIS A 48 -6.68 6.20 -11.38
CA HIS A 48 -6.00 5.25 -10.50
C HIS A 48 -6.88 4.08 -10.05
N GLY A 49 -8.15 4.07 -10.44
CA GLY A 49 -9.10 3.00 -10.10
C GLY A 49 -9.42 2.88 -8.60
N LEU A 50 -9.11 3.90 -7.80
CA LEU A 50 -9.27 3.86 -6.34
C LEU A 50 -10.72 3.67 -5.90
N ALA A 51 -11.69 4.09 -6.70
CA ALA A 51 -13.11 3.88 -6.42
C ALA A 51 -13.50 2.41 -6.33
N ARG A 52 -12.68 1.50 -6.90
CA ARG A 52 -12.88 0.05 -6.85
C ARG A 52 -12.10 -0.64 -5.72
N ALA A 53 -11.31 0.12 -4.94
CA ALA A 53 -10.55 -0.44 -3.83
C ALA A 53 -11.50 -1.01 -2.76
N LEU A 54 -11.11 -2.15 -2.18
CA LEU A 54 -11.89 -2.77 -1.09
C LEU A 54 -12.07 -1.81 0.09
N ASP A 55 -11.09 -0.96 0.35
CA ASP A 55 -11.12 0.01 1.44
C ASP A 55 -12.30 0.97 1.37
N ILE A 56 -12.86 1.27 0.18
CA ILE A 56 -14.08 2.08 0.06
C ILE A 56 -15.22 1.42 0.84
N LYS A 57 -15.38 0.09 0.68
CA LYS A 57 -16.39 -0.68 1.41
C LYS A 57 -16.07 -0.77 2.90
N LEU A 58 -14.80 -0.92 3.26
CA LEU A 58 -14.38 -0.96 4.67
C LEU A 58 -14.65 0.37 5.37
N ILE A 59 -14.38 1.50 4.72
CA ILE A 59 -14.65 2.85 5.24
C ILE A 59 -16.14 3.03 5.50
N GLU A 60 -17.00 2.61 4.58
CA GLU A 60 -18.45 2.70 4.77
C GLU A 60 -18.92 1.85 5.95
N LYS A 61 -18.46 0.60 6.06
CA LYS A 61 -18.77 -0.28 7.20
C LYS A 61 -18.24 0.25 8.53
N ALA A 62 -17.12 0.98 8.50
CA ALA A 62 -16.50 1.55 9.69
C ALA A 62 -17.01 2.95 10.05
N LYS A 63 -18.01 3.48 9.35
CA LYS A 63 -18.49 4.85 9.49
C LYS A 63 -18.78 5.28 10.94
N ALA A 64 -19.45 4.43 11.72
CA ALA A 64 -19.77 4.73 13.12
C ALA A 64 -18.50 4.90 13.98
N ALA A 65 -17.46 4.08 13.73
CA ALA A 65 -16.18 4.24 14.40
C ALA A 65 -15.45 5.52 13.95
N LEU A 66 -15.45 5.80 12.66
CA LEU A 66 -14.79 6.98 12.11
C LEU A 66 -15.43 8.30 12.54
N GLU A 67 -16.76 8.35 12.67
CA GLU A 67 -17.48 9.57 13.02
C GLU A 67 -17.63 9.78 14.54
N ARG A 68 -17.84 8.69 15.29
CA ARG A 68 -18.21 8.75 16.70
C ARG A 68 -17.32 7.94 17.66
N GLY A 69 -16.29 7.26 17.12
CA GLY A 69 -15.41 6.38 17.93
C GLY A 69 -16.13 5.13 18.46
N GLU A 70 -17.30 4.77 17.91
CA GLU A 70 -18.05 3.60 18.32
C GLU A 70 -17.36 2.31 17.85
N LYS A 71 -17.45 1.26 18.66
CA LYS A 71 -16.91 -0.05 18.25
C LYS A 71 -17.74 -0.65 17.12
N VAL A 72 -17.05 -1.09 16.09
CA VAL A 72 -17.64 -1.80 14.95
C VAL A 72 -16.92 -3.12 14.70
N GLN A 73 -17.69 -4.13 14.33
CA GLN A 73 -17.15 -5.43 13.93
C GLN A 73 -17.89 -5.93 12.70
N PHE A 74 -17.15 -6.40 11.70
CA PHE A 74 -17.74 -6.93 10.48
C PHE A 74 -16.85 -7.95 9.79
N LEU A 75 -17.48 -8.71 8.89
CA LEU A 75 -16.84 -9.73 8.06
C LEU A 75 -16.61 -9.18 6.66
N GLU A 76 -15.52 -9.62 6.03
CA GLU A 76 -15.21 -9.30 4.64
C GLU A 76 -14.32 -10.39 4.00
N ASP A 77 -14.46 -10.60 2.69
CA ASP A 77 -13.61 -11.51 1.95
C ASP A 77 -12.24 -10.86 1.66
N ALA A 78 -11.17 -11.62 1.86
CA ALA A 78 -9.84 -11.26 1.41
C ALA A 78 -9.55 -11.93 0.06
N ARG A 79 -9.23 -11.14 -0.95
CA ARG A 79 -8.83 -11.65 -2.27
C ARG A 79 -7.46 -11.12 -2.64
N ASN A 80 -6.65 -11.96 -3.26
CA ASN A 80 -5.29 -11.62 -3.68
C ASN A 80 -5.22 -10.34 -4.55
N VAL A 81 -6.26 -10.02 -5.30
CA VAL A 81 -6.34 -8.80 -6.11
C VAL A 81 -6.52 -7.53 -5.27
N ASN A 82 -6.98 -7.65 -4.02
CA ASN A 82 -7.16 -6.52 -3.11
C ASN A 82 -5.82 -6.20 -2.45
N ARG A 83 -5.08 -5.26 -3.04
CA ARG A 83 -3.77 -4.82 -2.54
C ARG A 83 -3.93 -3.69 -1.53
N THR A 84 -3.00 -3.61 -0.59
CA THR A 84 -2.89 -2.48 0.36
C THR A 84 -4.17 -2.27 1.21
N VAL A 85 -4.88 -3.37 1.49
CA VAL A 85 -6.12 -3.35 2.29
C VAL A 85 -5.84 -2.72 3.66
N GLY A 86 -6.69 -1.79 4.08
CA GLY A 86 -6.59 -1.09 5.36
C GLY A 86 -5.86 0.25 5.31
N ALA A 87 -5.12 0.54 4.23
CA ALA A 87 -4.35 1.78 4.14
C ALA A 87 -5.24 3.03 3.97
N MET A 88 -6.26 2.99 3.10
CA MET A 88 -7.20 4.10 2.93
C MET A 88 -8.07 4.26 4.19
N LEU A 89 -8.53 3.15 4.77
CA LEU A 89 -9.27 3.17 6.04
C LEU A 89 -8.42 3.83 7.16
N SER A 90 -7.14 3.48 7.24
CA SER A 90 -6.20 4.09 8.20
C SER A 90 -6.05 5.59 7.97
N GLY A 91 -5.93 6.01 6.70
CA GLY A 91 -5.88 7.42 6.34
C GLY A 91 -7.12 8.19 6.77
N GLU A 92 -8.32 7.62 6.55
CA GLU A 92 -9.59 8.22 7.01
C GLU A 92 -9.69 8.29 8.53
N LEU A 93 -9.22 7.24 9.23
CA LEU A 93 -9.20 7.20 10.68
C LEU A 93 -8.31 8.31 11.24
N ILE A 94 -7.05 8.38 10.82
CA ILE A 94 -6.07 9.34 11.36
C ILE A 94 -6.43 10.79 11.00
N ARG A 95 -7.07 11.03 9.86
CA ARG A 95 -7.56 12.38 9.52
C ARG A 95 -8.58 12.88 10.52
N ARG A 96 -9.40 12.01 11.10
CA ARG A 96 -10.46 12.34 12.07
C ARG A 96 -10.01 12.19 13.51
N HIS A 97 -9.14 11.23 13.77
CA HIS A 97 -8.60 10.87 15.08
C HIS A 97 -7.07 10.79 15.00
N PRO A 98 -6.36 11.92 15.07
CA PRO A 98 -4.90 11.98 14.89
C PRO A 98 -4.09 11.05 15.81
N GLU A 99 -4.61 10.81 17.04
CA GLU A 99 -3.99 9.90 18.02
C GLU A 99 -4.42 8.42 17.85
N GLY A 100 -5.23 8.14 16.82
CA GLY A 100 -5.87 6.85 16.63
C GLY A 100 -7.08 6.66 17.55
N LEU A 101 -7.63 5.46 17.55
CA LEU A 101 -8.73 5.02 18.40
C LEU A 101 -8.25 3.93 19.38
N PRO A 102 -9.01 3.65 20.46
CA PRO A 102 -8.72 2.49 21.32
C PRO A 102 -8.63 1.20 20.52
N ASP A 103 -7.81 0.25 21.01
CA ASP A 103 -7.61 -1.04 20.34
C ASP A 103 -8.95 -1.74 20.08
N GLN A 104 -9.05 -2.40 18.93
CA GLN A 104 -10.25 -3.12 18.50
C GLN A 104 -11.51 -2.24 18.37
N THR A 105 -11.38 -0.94 18.16
CA THR A 105 -12.53 -0.09 17.84
C THR A 105 -13.11 -0.46 16.48
N ILE A 106 -12.23 -0.73 15.50
CA ILE A 106 -12.61 -1.30 14.21
C ILE A 106 -12.03 -2.71 14.14
N PHE A 107 -12.87 -3.72 14.24
CA PHE A 107 -12.47 -5.12 14.14
C PHE A 107 -12.99 -5.71 12.84
N ILE A 108 -12.08 -6.16 11.98
CA ILE A 108 -12.37 -6.73 10.67
C ILE A 108 -11.93 -8.19 10.68
N GLN A 109 -12.86 -9.12 10.62
CA GLN A 109 -12.54 -10.50 10.33
C GLN A 109 -12.59 -10.72 8.82
N MET A 110 -11.54 -11.31 8.28
CA MET A 110 -11.43 -11.60 6.86
C MET A 110 -11.15 -13.08 6.64
N GLU A 111 -11.57 -13.59 5.49
CA GLU A 111 -11.28 -14.96 5.07
C GLU A 111 -10.77 -14.95 3.63
N GLY A 112 -9.73 -15.75 3.36
CA GLY A 112 -9.11 -15.91 2.05
C GLY A 112 -7.65 -15.51 2.00
N THR A 113 -7.21 -14.93 0.87
CA THR A 113 -5.82 -14.54 0.65
C THR A 113 -5.67 -13.01 0.65
N GLY A 114 -4.94 -12.49 1.62
CA GLY A 114 -4.56 -11.07 1.66
C GLY A 114 -3.59 -10.75 0.52
N GLY A 115 -3.95 -9.76 -0.30
CA GLY A 115 -3.11 -9.30 -1.41
C GLY A 115 -1.85 -8.59 -0.94
N GLN A 116 -0.99 -8.26 -1.88
CA GLN A 116 0.28 -7.59 -1.57
C GLN A 116 0.09 -6.32 -0.74
N SER A 117 0.95 -6.14 0.27
CA SER A 117 0.89 -5.03 1.23
C SER A 117 -0.41 -5.03 2.06
N PHE A 118 -0.96 -6.21 2.34
CA PHE A 118 -2.13 -6.38 3.21
C PHE A 118 -1.88 -5.73 4.58
N GLY A 119 -2.77 -4.86 5.03
CA GLY A 119 -2.60 -4.13 6.29
C GLY A 119 -1.45 -3.13 6.32
N ALA A 120 -0.93 -2.69 5.17
CA ALA A 120 0.10 -1.67 5.14
C ALA A 120 -0.41 -0.36 5.76
N PHE A 121 0.48 0.29 6.56
CA PHE A 121 0.21 1.54 7.28
C PHE A 121 -0.97 1.47 8.25
N LEU A 122 -1.30 0.26 8.73
CA LEU A 122 -2.46 0.06 9.59
C LEU A 122 -2.34 0.89 10.88
N ALA A 123 -3.34 1.74 11.11
CA ALA A 123 -3.35 2.70 12.20
C ALA A 123 -3.92 2.13 13.50
N LYS A 124 -3.56 2.74 14.62
CA LYS A 124 -4.06 2.40 15.96
C LYS A 124 -5.59 2.48 16.00
N GLY A 125 -6.20 1.41 16.53
CA GLY A 125 -7.67 1.26 16.62
C GLY A 125 -8.24 0.27 15.61
N ILE A 126 -7.47 -0.08 14.56
CA ILE A 126 -7.88 -1.07 13.56
C ILE A 126 -7.23 -2.42 13.89
N THR A 127 -8.05 -3.46 13.93
CA THR A 127 -7.61 -4.85 14.04
C THR A 127 -8.15 -5.64 12.87
N ILE A 128 -7.26 -6.31 12.13
CA ILE A 128 -7.62 -7.25 11.07
C ILE A 128 -7.27 -8.66 11.54
N TYR A 129 -8.24 -9.55 11.52
CA TYR A 129 -8.07 -10.97 11.78
C TYR A 129 -8.32 -11.74 10.49
N LEU A 130 -7.27 -12.29 9.89
CA LEU A 130 -7.34 -13.03 8.63
C LEU A 130 -7.28 -14.53 8.87
N ILE A 131 -8.28 -15.24 8.38
CA ILE A 131 -8.32 -16.69 8.28
C ILE A 131 -7.90 -17.05 6.86
N GLY A 132 -6.65 -17.46 6.70
CA GLY A 132 -6.06 -17.73 5.39
C GLY A 132 -4.56 -17.44 5.37
N ASP A 133 -4.10 -16.81 4.32
CA ASP A 133 -2.72 -16.42 4.09
C ASP A 133 -2.63 -14.97 3.58
N ALA A 134 -1.43 -14.43 3.54
CA ALA A 134 -1.21 -13.08 3.02
C ALA A 134 0.12 -12.99 2.27
N ASN A 135 0.14 -12.15 1.24
CA ASN A 135 1.30 -11.92 0.39
C ASN A 135 2.36 -11.03 1.03
N ASP A 136 3.36 -10.69 0.23
CA ASP A 136 4.49 -9.84 0.64
C ASP A 136 4.07 -8.50 1.19
N TYR A 137 4.94 -7.94 2.01
CA TYR A 137 4.79 -6.63 2.64
C TYR A 137 3.55 -6.50 3.53
N THR A 138 3.02 -7.63 4.03
CA THR A 138 1.96 -7.61 5.04
C THR A 138 2.41 -6.77 6.25
N GLY A 139 1.58 -5.82 6.65
CA GLY A 139 1.87 -4.92 7.76
C GLY A 139 2.99 -3.90 7.51
N LYS A 140 3.41 -3.69 6.27
CA LYS A 140 4.46 -2.70 5.96
C LYS A 140 4.10 -1.33 6.51
N GLY A 141 5.00 -0.76 7.32
CA GLY A 141 4.82 0.59 7.87
C GLY A 141 3.64 0.73 8.84
N MET A 142 3.20 -0.34 9.49
CA MET A 142 2.14 -0.26 10.51
C MET A 142 2.45 0.80 11.57
N SER A 143 1.43 1.51 12.00
CA SER A 143 1.53 2.58 12.99
C SER A 143 0.52 2.39 14.14
N GLY A 144 0.54 1.24 14.80
CA GLY A 144 -0.27 0.95 15.99
C GLY A 144 -1.52 0.09 15.75
N GLY A 145 -1.79 -0.34 14.51
CA GLY A 145 -2.83 -1.33 14.21
C GLY A 145 -2.41 -2.74 14.59
N ARG A 146 -3.31 -3.68 14.51
CA ARG A 146 -3.07 -5.11 14.80
C ARG A 146 -3.49 -5.98 13.62
N ILE A 147 -2.63 -6.93 13.24
CA ILE A 147 -2.94 -7.98 12.27
C ILE A 147 -2.68 -9.32 12.94
N ALA A 148 -3.65 -10.22 12.85
CA ALA A 148 -3.49 -11.62 13.23
C ALA A 148 -3.88 -12.48 12.04
N ILE A 149 -3.02 -13.43 11.67
CA ILE A 149 -3.24 -14.31 10.52
C ILE A 149 -3.09 -15.76 10.98
N ARG A 150 -4.01 -16.60 10.60
CA ARG A 150 -3.92 -18.03 10.80
C ARG A 150 -4.46 -18.80 9.59
N PRO A 151 -3.96 -20.02 9.34
CA PRO A 151 -4.55 -20.89 8.33
C PRO A 151 -6.02 -21.14 8.58
N SER A 152 -6.77 -21.48 7.52
CA SER A 152 -8.12 -22.00 7.65
C SER A 152 -8.14 -23.27 8.52
N ILE A 153 -9.24 -23.49 9.24
CA ILE A 153 -9.44 -24.74 10.01
C ILE A 153 -9.49 -25.98 9.11
N GLU A 154 -9.79 -25.79 7.82
CA GLU A 154 -9.81 -26.86 6.82
C GLU A 154 -8.41 -27.19 6.28
N PHE A 155 -7.40 -26.35 6.59
CA PHE A 155 -6.03 -26.62 6.20
C PHE A 155 -5.54 -27.91 6.85
N ARG A 156 -5.19 -28.88 6.01
CA ARG A 156 -4.76 -30.24 6.45
C ARG A 156 -3.25 -30.41 6.47
N GLY A 157 -2.49 -29.42 5.98
CA GLY A 157 -1.05 -29.45 5.96
C GLY A 157 -0.43 -29.06 7.31
N ASP A 158 0.87 -29.24 7.41
CA ASP A 158 1.68 -28.73 8.52
C ASP A 158 2.02 -27.28 8.25
N SER A 159 1.52 -26.35 9.08
CA SER A 159 1.76 -24.92 8.93
C SER A 159 3.24 -24.54 9.13
N THR A 160 4.05 -25.40 9.73
CA THR A 160 5.50 -25.17 9.87
C THR A 160 6.24 -25.34 8.54
N ASN A 161 5.64 -26.04 7.59
CA ASN A 161 6.19 -26.30 6.27
C ASN A 161 5.52 -25.46 5.17
N ASN A 162 4.71 -24.46 5.56
CA ASN A 162 4.01 -23.61 4.61
C ASN A 162 4.21 -22.13 4.94
N ILE A 163 4.31 -21.33 3.91
CA ILE A 163 4.36 -19.88 4.03
C ILE A 163 2.95 -19.38 4.28
N ILE A 164 2.72 -18.77 5.45
CA ILE A 164 1.44 -18.18 5.82
C ILE A 164 1.43 -16.68 5.52
N VAL A 165 2.59 -16.04 5.61
CA VAL A 165 2.74 -14.60 5.38
C VAL A 165 4.03 -14.35 4.62
N GLY A 166 3.92 -13.59 3.53
CA GLY A 166 5.04 -13.24 2.68
C GLY A 166 5.46 -14.37 1.73
N ASN A 167 6.62 -14.17 1.12
CA ASN A 167 7.18 -15.11 0.15
C ASN A 167 8.69 -15.29 0.38
#